data_9c764a373550ec594ce5b0bef9165e98
#
_entry.id   9c764a373550ec594ce5b0bef9165e98
#
_cell.length_a   1.000
_cell.length_b   1.000
_cell.length_c   1.000
_cell.angle_alpha   90.00
_cell.angle_beta   90.00
_cell.angle_gamma   90.00
#
_symmetry.space_group_name_H-M   'P 1'
#
loop_
_entity.id
_entity.type
_entity.pdbx_description
1 polymer ?
#
loop_
_entity_poly.entity_id
_entity_poly.type
_entity_poly.pdbx_seq_one_letter_code
_entity_poly.pdbx_strand_id
1 'polypeptide(L)'
;MSSISIETKKMTDLDQAAVITLDDLVLVHTANGMRVCTVRALFEGGSVSVPTATTTVAGIVKPDGVSILVKADGTISAKLPDPTVAEVGTLGVVKPDGTTITIKADGTISAKQKDATIATDTTPGIVKPDGTTVTVDEDGTISAKQAGIATTAKAGLVMPDGTTITVDASGKIVAKQPSIATAAAAGLVKPDGTTLSVESDGTLKVIGGGGGLSVENNAGAHNAIYRGKYLGNTYTAAQQAAVAAGTFDDLFIGDYWTIGGVNYRIAGFDYYLNNGDTACATHHMIVVPDTQLYTHVMNDTNVTEGGYYGSKMRTSGLNQAKTTAESAFGASHILSHREYLTNAVSNGRPSGGSWYDCTVELMSERMVYGNGIFMPVSDGTNVPSNYTVSKGQLPLFLYRHDLIGNRENWWLRDVITAAHFAFVNNYGYANYYYAGAAGGVRPAIPVS
;
A
#
# COMPACT_ATOMS: atom_id res chain seq x y z
N MET A 1 46.82 -3.20 -7.98
CA MET A 1 45.48 -3.36 -7.46
C MET A 1 45.22 -2.17 -6.53
N SER A 2 44.40 -1.25 -6.96
CA SER A 2 44.08 -0.05 -6.17
C SER A 2 43.08 -0.48 -5.11
N SER A 3 43.44 -0.36 -3.83
CA SER A 3 42.55 -0.61 -2.71
C SER A 3 41.58 0.55 -2.61
N ILE A 4 40.30 0.28 -2.84
CA ILE A 4 39.23 1.24 -2.55
C ILE A 4 38.98 1.20 -1.05
N SER A 5 39.33 2.28 -0.36
CA SER A 5 38.93 2.48 1.03
C SER A 5 37.47 2.93 1.04
N ILE A 6 36.60 2.11 1.56
CA ILE A 6 35.19 2.49 1.78
C ILE A 6 35.10 3.05 3.20
N GLU A 7 34.93 4.37 3.33
CA GLU A 7 34.49 4.95 4.59
C GLU A 7 33.03 4.58 4.83
N THR A 8 32.80 3.70 5.77
CA THR A 8 31.44 3.40 6.24
C THR A 8 31.02 4.46 7.24
N LYS A 9 30.20 5.41 6.81
CA LYS A 9 29.43 6.26 7.75
C LYS A 9 28.38 5.40 8.44
N LYS A 10 28.31 5.52 9.77
CA LYS A 10 27.21 4.92 10.53
C LYS A 10 25.90 5.59 10.10
N MET A 11 24.81 4.83 10.02
CA MET A 11 23.47 5.36 9.70
C MET A 11 23.01 6.50 10.63
N THR A 12 23.60 6.62 11.81
CA THR A 12 23.39 7.73 12.75
C THR A 12 23.98 9.06 12.32
N ASP A 13 24.87 9.06 11.32
CA ASP A 13 25.62 10.24 10.85
C ASP A 13 25.01 10.80 9.55
N LEU A 14 23.88 10.27 9.11
CA LEU A 14 23.12 10.78 7.97
C LEU A 14 22.16 11.85 8.48
N ASP A 15 22.40 13.10 8.09
CA ASP A 15 21.45 14.19 8.29
C ASP A 15 20.10 13.82 7.67
N GLN A 16 19.03 13.96 8.45
CA GLN A 16 17.65 13.63 7.99
C GLN A 16 17.15 14.51 6.82
N ALA A 17 17.98 15.42 6.34
CA ALA A 17 17.69 16.31 5.23
C ALA A 17 18.53 16.03 3.97
N ALA A 18 19.33 14.98 3.95
CA ALA A 18 20.10 14.66 2.74
C ALA A 18 19.16 14.12 1.65
N VAL A 19 18.98 14.92 0.61
CA VAL A 19 18.31 14.48 -0.62
C VAL A 19 19.21 13.42 -1.26
N ILE A 20 18.70 12.19 -1.39
CA ILE A 20 19.42 11.13 -2.11
C ILE A 20 19.48 11.55 -3.57
N THR A 21 20.68 11.70 -4.10
CA THR A 21 20.93 12.06 -5.51
C THR A 21 21.11 10.81 -6.36
N LEU A 22 21.00 10.97 -7.67
CA LEU A 22 21.21 9.86 -8.60
C LEU A 22 22.66 9.32 -8.61
N ASP A 23 23.59 10.07 -8.06
CA ASP A 23 25.02 9.72 -8.02
C ASP A 23 25.45 9.13 -6.67
N ASP A 24 24.54 9.06 -5.69
CA ASP A 24 24.81 8.41 -4.40
C ASP A 24 24.98 6.90 -4.57
N LEU A 25 25.87 6.33 -3.79
CA LEU A 25 26.20 4.90 -3.84
C LEU A 25 25.29 4.12 -2.89
N VAL A 26 24.70 3.07 -3.42
CA VAL A 26 23.87 2.12 -2.65
C VAL A 26 24.43 0.72 -2.74
N LEU A 27 24.25 -0.04 -1.67
CA LEU A 27 24.64 -1.45 -1.61
C LEU A 27 23.46 -2.32 -2.01
N VAL A 28 23.60 -3.07 -3.10
CA VAL A 28 22.53 -3.90 -3.66
C VAL A 28 22.92 -5.37 -3.58
N HIS A 29 22.00 -6.21 -3.10
CA HIS A 29 22.18 -7.67 -3.14
C HIS A 29 21.70 -8.21 -4.49
N THR A 30 22.60 -8.86 -5.22
CA THR A 30 22.30 -9.48 -6.51
C THR A 30 22.46 -10.99 -6.42
N ALA A 31 22.01 -11.71 -7.44
CA ALA A 31 22.23 -13.16 -7.53
C ALA A 31 23.72 -13.58 -7.45
N ASN A 32 24.63 -12.65 -7.73
CA ASN A 32 26.08 -12.86 -7.70
C ASN A 32 26.75 -12.19 -6.47
N GLY A 33 25.99 -11.90 -5.42
CA GLY A 33 26.47 -11.28 -4.19
C GLY A 33 26.22 -9.78 -4.08
N MET A 34 26.78 -9.18 -3.03
CA MET A 34 26.63 -7.75 -2.74
C MET A 34 27.47 -6.91 -3.70
N ARG A 35 26.87 -5.87 -4.25
CA ARG A 35 27.52 -4.90 -5.13
C ARG A 35 27.16 -3.48 -4.74
N VAL A 36 28.07 -2.58 -4.95
CA VAL A 36 27.86 -1.13 -4.80
C VAL A 36 27.55 -0.56 -6.17
N CYS A 37 26.46 0.18 -6.28
CA CYS A 37 26.12 0.92 -7.49
C CYS A 37 25.58 2.30 -7.13
N THR A 38 25.56 3.21 -8.08
CA THR A 38 24.87 4.50 -7.89
C THR A 38 23.37 4.33 -7.95
N VAL A 39 22.63 5.22 -7.32
CA VAL A 39 21.16 5.28 -7.44
C VAL A 39 20.78 5.36 -8.92
N ARG A 40 21.51 6.15 -9.72
CA ARG A 40 21.34 6.23 -11.18
C ARG A 40 21.46 4.85 -11.86
N ALA A 41 22.50 4.09 -11.57
CA ALA A 41 22.73 2.77 -12.17
C ALA A 41 21.65 1.75 -11.76
N LEU A 42 21.08 1.88 -10.57
CA LEU A 42 19.97 1.05 -10.10
C LEU A 42 18.70 1.28 -10.93
N PHE A 43 18.43 2.53 -11.31
CA PHE A 43 17.25 2.88 -12.10
C PHE A 43 17.47 2.79 -13.62
N GLU A 44 18.70 3.01 -14.10
CA GLU A 44 19.03 2.92 -15.52
C GLU A 44 19.33 1.47 -15.97
N GLY A 45 19.75 0.59 -15.05
CA GLY A 45 20.05 -0.82 -15.35
C GLY A 45 18.84 -1.74 -15.44
N GLY A 46 17.68 -1.28 -15.02
CA GLY A 46 16.42 -1.98 -15.15
C GLY A 46 15.47 -1.20 -16.04
N SER A 47 15.44 -1.50 -17.33
CA SER A 47 14.36 -1.01 -18.21
C SER A 47 13.03 -1.59 -17.73
N VAL A 48 12.38 -0.93 -16.76
CA VAL A 48 10.96 -1.14 -16.54
C VAL A 48 10.27 -0.41 -17.67
N SER A 49 10.08 -1.10 -18.78
CA SER A 49 9.25 -0.60 -19.87
C SER A 49 7.80 -0.63 -19.40
N VAL A 50 7.35 0.46 -18.80
CA VAL A 50 5.92 0.66 -18.61
C VAL A 50 5.38 1.15 -19.95
N PRO A 51 4.49 0.40 -20.58
CA PRO A 51 3.97 0.79 -21.90
C PRO A 51 3.23 2.14 -21.79
N THR A 52 3.25 2.91 -22.87
CA THR A 52 2.41 4.11 -22.98
C THR A 52 0.95 3.70 -22.91
N ALA A 53 0.16 4.42 -22.13
CA ALA A 53 -1.27 4.16 -22.04
C ALA A 53 -1.96 4.26 -23.40
N THR A 54 -2.84 3.31 -23.69
CA THR A 54 -3.70 3.30 -24.86
C THR A 54 -5.16 3.17 -24.41
N THR A 55 -6.09 3.17 -25.35
CA THR A 55 -7.51 2.95 -25.03
C THR A 55 -7.82 1.55 -24.50
N THR A 56 -6.88 0.62 -24.58
CA THR A 56 -7.07 -0.77 -24.18
C THR A 56 -6.01 -1.27 -23.20
N VAL A 57 -4.96 -0.50 -22.96
CA VAL A 57 -3.84 -0.89 -22.08
C VAL A 57 -3.53 0.24 -21.11
N ALA A 58 -3.53 -0.06 -19.81
CA ALA A 58 -3.06 0.86 -18.80
C ALA A 58 -1.54 1.06 -18.91
N GLY A 59 -1.08 2.29 -18.78
CA GLY A 59 0.34 2.61 -18.88
C GLY A 59 0.64 4.01 -18.37
N ILE A 60 1.89 4.46 -18.58
CA ILE A 60 2.28 5.83 -18.26
C ILE A 60 1.78 6.76 -19.35
N VAL A 61 1.12 7.85 -18.98
CA VAL A 61 0.88 8.95 -19.89
C VAL A 61 2.19 9.74 -20.02
N LYS A 62 2.79 9.72 -21.20
CA LYS A 62 3.93 10.56 -21.52
C LYS A 62 3.40 11.92 -22.00
N PRO A 63 3.58 12.96 -21.22
CA PRO A 63 3.17 14.30 -21.66
C PRO A 63 3.94 14.67 -22.93
N ASP A 64 3.21 15.21 -23.92
CA ASP A 64 3.81 15.65 -25.17
C ASP A 64 4.41 17.06 -25.07
N GLY A 65 4.21 17.72 -23.93
CA GLY A 65 4.67 19.09 -23.72
C GLY A 65 3.87 20.14 -24.49
N VAL A 66 2.88 19.73 -25.25
CA VAL A 66 2.06 20.59 -26.12
C VAL A 66 0.59 20.55 -25.73
N SER A 67 0.00 19.36 -25.67
CA SER A 67 -1.41 19.16 -25.32
C SER A 67 -1.60 18.70 -23.87
N ILE A 68 -0.63 18.02 -23.31
CA ILE A 68 -0.59 17.62 -21.90
C ILE A 68 0.65 18.22 -21.24
N LEU A 69 0.45 19.05 -20.22
CA LEU A 69 1.49 19.71 -19.47
C LEU A 69 1.54 19.18 -18.05
N VAL A 70 2.75 19.00 -17.52
CA VAL A 70 3.00 18.73 -16.10
C VAL A 70 3.62 19.97 -15.48
N LYS A 71 2.99 20.52 -14.45
CA LYS A 71 3.53 21.64 -13.69
C LYS A 71 4.63 21.19 -12.73
N ALA A 72 5.39 22.16 -12.22
CA ALA A 72 6.46 21.91 -11.26
C ALA A 72 5.97 21.24 -9.94
N ASP A 73 4.69 21.38 -9.60
CA ASP A 73 4.02 20.75 -8.46
C ASP A 73 3.52 19.31 -8.75
N GLY A 74 3.78 18.78 -9.96
CA GLY A 74 3.33 17.47 -10.39
C GLY A 74 1.90 17.43 -10.94
N THR A 75 1.18 18.54 -10.96
CA THR A 75 -0.19 18.59 -11.50
C THR A 75 -0.18 18.41 -13.01
N ILE A 76 -0.97 17.45 -13.50
CA ILE A 76 -1.18 17.23 -14.93
C ILE A 76 -2.36 18.11 -15.41
N SER A 77 -2.11 18.91 -16.41
CA SER A 77 -3.16 19.73 -17.03
C SER A 77 -3.18 19.49 -18.53
N ALA A 78 -4.38 19.34 -19.07
CA ALA A 78 -4.56 19.39 -20.51
C ALA A 78 -4.53 20.86 -20.97
N LYS A 79 -3.65 21.16 -21.91
CA LYS A 79 -3.72 22.41 -22.64
C LYS A 79 -4.70 22.16 -23.79
N LEU A 80 -5.89 22.66 -23.63
CA LEU A 80 -6.78 22.75 -24.78
C LEU A 80 -6.04 23.54 -25.86
N PRO A 81 -6.01 23.06 -27.10
CA PRO A 81 -5.48 23.85 -28.19
C PRO A 81 -6.18 25.23 -28.17
N ASP A 82 -5.43 26.27 -28.42
CA ASP A 82 -6.03 27.60 -28.58
C ASP A 82 -7.19 27.48 -29.56
N PRO A 83 -8.40 27.84 -29.14
CA PRO A 83 -9.56 27.61 -29.95
C PRO A 83 -9.40 28.41 -31.24
N THR A 84 -9.36 27.71 -32.36
CA THR A 84 -9.34 28.36 -33.66
C THR A 84 -10.62 29.17 -33.83
N VAL A 85 -10.49 30.37 -34.40
CA VAL A 85 -11.64 31.18 -34.72
C VAL A 85 -12.54 30.40 -35.69
N ALA A 86 -13.86 30.39 -35.46
CA ALA A 86 -14.80 29.71 -36.30
C ALA A 86 -14.78 30.31 -37.73
N GLU A 87 -14.71 29.42 -38.73
CA GLU A 87 -14.80 29.74 -40.12
C GLU A 87 -15.96 28.95 -40.77
N VAL A 88 -16.35 29.33 -41.98
CA VAL A 88 -17.40 28.61 -42.68
C VAL A 88 -16.98 27.14 -42.87
N GLY A 89 -17.73 26.24 -42.28
CA GLY A 89 -17.47 24.79 -42.36
C GLY A 89 -16.53 24.24 -41.28
N THR A 90 -15.99 25.07 -40.38
CA THR A 90 -15.10 24.65 -39.30
C THR A 90 -15.61 25.11 -37.93
N LEU A 91 -15.75 24.18 -36.99
CA LEU A 91 -16.11 24.53 -35.62
C LEU A 91 -14.96 25.26 -34.93
N GLY A 92 -15.28 26.36 -34.28
CA GLY A 92 -14.32 27.15 -33.51
C GLY A 92 -15.00 28.06 -32.50
N VAL A 93 -14.23 28.92 -31.84
CA VAL A 93 -14.81 29.96 -30.97
C VAL A 93 -15.04 31.26 -31.76
N VAL A 94 -16.10 31.94 -31.46
CA VAL A 94 -16.34 33.29 -31.98
C VAL A 94 -15.44 34.24 -31.20
N LYS A 95 -14.54 34.93 -31.90
CA LYS A 95 -13.74 36.02 -31.33
C LYS A 95 -14.54 37.30 -31.47
N PRO A 96 -15.03 37.89 -30.39
CA PRO A 96 -15.71 39.18 -30.45
C PRO A 96 -14.79 40.25 -31.00
N ASP A 97 -15.29 41.07 -31.90
CA ASP A 97 -14.55 42.18 -32.50
C ASP A 97 -14.63 43.47 -31.66
N GLY A 98 -15.37 43.42 -30.56
CA GLY A 98 -15.55 44.56 -29.67
C GLY A 98 -16.45 45.67 -30.22
N THR A 99 -16.89 45.55 -31.47
CA THR A 99 -17.70 46.53 -32.17
C THR A 99 -19.07 46.01 -32.58
N THR A 100 -19.11 44.88 -33.24
CA THR A 100 -20.37 44.22 -33.67
C THR A 100 -20.79 43.11 -32.73
N ILE A 101 -19.82 42.41 -32.08
CA ILE A 101 -20.06 41.42 -31.05
C ILE A 101 -19.31 41.85 -29.81
N THR A 102 -20.01 42.03 -28.69
CA THR A 102 -19.46 42.41 -27.41
C THR A 102 -19.78 41.36 -26.34
N ILE A 103 -18.89 41.20 -25.40
CA ILE A 103 -19.11 40.37 -24.20
C ILE A 103 -19.22 41.33 -23.01
N LYS A 104 -20.30 41.24 -22.25
CA LYS A 104 -20.45 41.94 -20.97
C LYS A 104 -19.63 41.28 -19.89
N ALA A 105 -19.41 42.01 -18.79
CA ALA A 105 -18.65 41.53 -17.65
C ALA A 105 -19.24 40.26 -16.98
N ASP A 106 -20.52 39.99 -17.21
CA ASP A 106 -21.24 38.80 -16.72
C ASP A 106 -21.12 37.60 -17.69
N GLY A 107 -20.34 37.75 -18.76
CA GLY A 107 -20.18 36.71 -19.79
C GLY A 107 -21.27 36.73 -20.89
N THR A 108 -22.25 37.62 -20.82
CA THR A 108 -23.29 37.69 -21.84
C THR A 108 -22.74 38.23 -23.16
N ILE A 109 -22.96 37.48 -24.24
CA ILE A 109 -22.60 37.91 -25.59
C ILE A 109 -23.76 38.71 -26.17
N SER A 110 -23.47 39.92 -26.58
CA SER A 110 -24.45 40.83 -27.23
C SER A 110 -23.97 41.22 -28.63
N ALA A 111 -24.80 41.02 -29.63
CA ALA A 111 -24.58 41.59 -30.94
C ALA A 111 -25.08 43.05 -30.95
N LYS A 112 -24.20 43.98 -31.35
CA LYS A 112 -24.59 45.37 -31.54
C LYS A 112 -25.24 45.48 -32.90
N GLN A 113 -26.49 45.70 -32.89
CA GLN A 113 -27.25 45.93 -34.11
C GLN A 113 -26.82 47.31 -34.69
N LYS A 114 -26.20 47.28 -35.84
CA LYS A 114 -25.93 48.50 -36.60
C LYS A 114 -27.24 48.84 -37.36
N ASP A 115 -27.72 50.06 -37.14
CA ASP A 115 -28.92 50.67 -37.79
C ASP A 115 -29.52 49.86 -38.95
N ALA A 116 -30.23 48.82 -38.61
CA ALA A 116 -30.86 47.97 -39.58
C ALA A 116 -32.37 48.11 -39.46
N THR A 117 -33.03 48.23 -40.59
CA THR A 117 -34.48 48.13 -40.67
C THR A 117 -34.96 46.83 -40.00
N ILE A 118 -36.05 46.92 -39.27
CA ILE A 118 -36.67 45.73 -38.64
C ILE A 118 -36.97 44.74 -39.75
N ALA A 119 -36.52 43.49 -39.60
CA ALA A 119 -36.81 42.40 -40.53
C ALA A 119 -38.31 42.05 -40.47
N THR A 120 -38.89 41.82 -41.64
CA THR A 120 -40.24 41.24 -41.82
C THR A 120 -40.10 39.97 -42.64
N ASP A 121 -41.23 39.25 -42.83
CA ASP A 121 -41.22 38.02 -43.67
C ASP A 121 -40.78 38.31 -45.11
N THR A 122 -40.92 39.57 -45.61
CA THR A 122 -40.62 39.97 -46.96
C THR A 122 -39.46 40.95 -47.10
N THR A 123 -38.96 41.50 -45.98
CA THR A 123 -37.91 42.53 -45.99
C THR A 123 -36.63 41.98 -45.32
N PRO A 124 -35.49 41.90 -46.06
CA PRO A 124 -34.22 41.51 -45.45
C PRO A 124 -33.78 42.53 -44.41
N GLY A 125 -33.49 42.02 -43.20
CA GLY A 125 -32.92 42.80 -42.10
C GLY A 125 -31.76 42.05 -41.45
N ILE A 126 -31.42 42.39 -40.18
CA ILE A 126 -30.39 41.68 -39.41
C ILE A 126 -30.75 40.19 -39.24
N VAL A 127 -32.02 39.93 -39.11
CA VAL A 127 -32.57 38.58 -39.16
C VAL A 127 -33.42 38.52 -40.43
N LYS A 128 -33.14 37.60 -41.35
CA LYS A 128 -34.05 37.27 -42.46
C LYS A 128 -34.95 36.15 -42.00
N PRO A 129 -36.23 36.48 -41.64
CA PRO A 129 -37.15 35.45 -41.26
C PRO A 129 -37.43 34.55 -42.47
N ASP A 130 -37.41 33.24 -42.20
CA ASP A 130 -37.77 32.23 -43.24
C ASP A 130 -39.26 31.93 -43.25
N GLY A 131 -40.06 32.64 -42.46
CA GLY A 131 -41.50 32.45 -42.35
C GLY A 131 -41.92 31.13 -41.73
N THR A 132 -40.94 30.28 -41.34
CA THR A 132 -41.19 28.95 -40.81
C THR A 132 -40.53 28.73 -39.44
N THR A 133 -39.30 29.19 -39.21
CA THR A 133 -38.58 29.06 -37.97
C THR A 133 -38.45 30.36 -37.21
N VAL A 134 -38.42 31.49 -37.91
CA VAL A 134 -38.44 32.84 -37.32
C VAL A 134 -39.54 33.62 -38.01
N THR A 135 -40.45 34.21 -37.23
CA THR A 135 -41.48 35.12 -37.67
C THR A 135 -41.29 36.50 -37.05
N VAL A 136 -41.72 37.53 -37.74
CA VAL A 136 -41.73 38.92 -37.25
C VAL A 136 -43.14 39.43 -37.38
N ASP A 137 -43.68 39.90 -36.28
CA ASP A 137 -45.03 40.45 -36.23
C ASP A 137 -45.05 41.88 -36.77
N GLU A 138 -46.25 42.43 -37.05
CA GLU A 138 -46.43 43.80 -37.62
C GLU A 138 -45.82 44.91 -36.76
N ASP A 139 -45.70 44.65 -35.46
CA ASP A 139 -45.05 45.54 -34.48
C ASP A 139 -43.53 45.40 -34.38
N GLY A 140 -42.97 44.50 -35.23
CA GLY A 140 -41.55 44.20 -35.23
C GLY A 140 -41.09 43.16 -34.15
N THR A 141 -42.03 42.55 -33.43
CA THR A 141 -41.72 41.48 -32.49
C THR A 141 -41.24 40.26 -33.25
N ILE A 142 -40.02 39.85 -32.94
CA ILE A 142 -39.41 38.63 -33.50
C ILE A 142 -39.78 37.45 -32.64
N SER A 143 -40.52 36.52 -33.20
CA SER A 143 -40.86 35.25 -32.58
C SER A 143 -40.07 34.12 -33.25
N ALA A 144 -39.16 33.55 -32.58
CA ALA A 144 -38.54 32.33 -33.04
C ALA A 144 -39.50 31.18 -32.76
N LYS A 145 -39.91 30.48 -33.80
CA LYS A 145 -40.57 29.19 -33.59
C LYS A 145 -39.53 28.29 -32.93
N GLN A 146 -39.81 28.00 -31.69
CA GLN A 146 -38.91 27.17 -30.89
C GLN A 146 -38.47 25.98 -31.74
N ALA A 147 -37.18 25.90 -32.04
CA ALA A 147 -36.66 24.77 -32.78
C ALA A 147 -37.17 23.50 -32.09
N GLY A 148 -37.76 22.61 -32.88
CA GLY A 148 -38.33 21.39 -32.32
C GLY A 148 -37.30 20.73 -31.43
N ILE A 149 -37.76 20.21 -30.28
CA ILE A 149 -36.91 19.52 -29.34
C ILE A 149 -36.13 18.46 -30.10
N ALA A 150 -34.83 18.44 -29.93
CA ALA A 150 -33.98 17.42 -30.52
C ALA A 150 -34.38 16.03 -29.99
N THR A 151 -34.50 15.07 -30.90
CA THR A 151 -34.78 13.67 -30.58
C THR A 151 -33.73 12.80 -31.26
N THR A 152 -33.69 11.52 -30.94
CA THR A 152 -32.80 10.57 -31.63
C THR A 152 -33.04 10.48 -33.14
N ALA A 153 -34.23 10.88 -33.62
CA ALA A 153 -34.60 10.80 -35.03
C ALA A 153 -34.67 12.17 -35.74
N LYS A 154 -34.51 13.28 -35.04
CA LYS A 154 -34.65 14.63 -35.60
C LYS A 154 -33.52 15.54 -35.14
N ALA A 155 -32.83 16.14 -36.13
CA ALA A 155 -31.85 17.16 -35.85
C ALA A 155 -32.51 18.41 -35.25
N GLY A 156 -31.93 18.92 -34.14
CA GLY A 156 -32.34 20.16 -33.47
C GLY A 156 -31.11 20.99 -33.14
N LEU A 157 -31.20 21.87 -32.13
CA LEU A 157 -30.07 22.68 -31.65
C LEU A 157 -28.93 21.84 -31.11
N VAL A 158 -29.24 20.64 -30.61
CA VAL A 158 -28.29 19.61 -30.26
C VAL A 158 -28.73 18.34 -30.98
N MET A 159 -27.81 17.69 -31.69
CA MET A 159 -28.06 16.39 -32.29
C MET A 159 -27.69 15.30 -31.27
N PRO A 160 -28.64 14.78 -30.50
CA PRO A 160 -28.36 13.72 -29.58
C PRO A 160 -27.96 12.45 -30.30
N ASP A 161 -26.87 11.83 -29.90
CA ASP A 161 -26.41 10.54 -30.43
C ASP A 161 -27.21 9.35 -29.88
N GLY A 162 -28.14 9.60 -28.96
CA GLY A 162 -28.94 8.57 -28.30
C GLY A 162 -28.17 7.69 -27.32
N THR A 163 -26.87 7.90 -27.20
CA THR A 163 -25.97 7.10 -26.35
C THR A 163 -25.28 7.92 -25.28
N THR A 164 -24.71 9.06 -25.62
CA THR A 164 -24.01 9.95 -24.70
C THR A 164 -24.81 11.17 -24.30
N ILE A 165 -25.64 11.67 -25.23
CA ILE A 165 -26.58 12.78 -25.01
C ILE A 165 -27.97 12.30 -25.35
N THR A 166 -28.89 12.44 -24.42
CA THR A 166 -30.30 12.11 -24.57
C THR A 166 -31.16 13.35 -24.33
N VAL A 167 -32.35 13.36 -24.88
CA VAL A 167 -33.38 14.38 -24.62
C VAL A 167 -34.58 13.67 -24.05
N ASP A 168 -35.06 14.10 -22.88
CA ASP A 168 -36.27 13.52 -22.29
C ASP A 168 -37.54 14.05 -22.98
N ALA A 169 -38.70 13.49 -22.62
CA ALA A 169 -39.99 13.86 -23.18
C ALA A 169 -40.37 15.34 -22.93
N SER A 170 -39.71 16.01 -21.98
CA SER A 170 -39.91 17.44 -21.67
C SER A 170 -38.98 18.36 -22.48
N GLY A 171 -38.08 17.78 -23.31
CA GLY A 171 -37.07 18.51 -24.04
C GLY A 171 -35.80 18.84 -23.28
N LYS A 172 -35.64 18.30 -22.07
CA LYS A 172 -34.42 18.48 -21.28
C LYS A 172 -33.30 17.63 -21.86
N ILE A 173 -32.20 18.29 -22.17
CA ILE A 173 -30.96 17.60 -22.58
C ILE A 173 -30.32 16.99 -21.33
N VAL A 174 -30.14 15.70 -21.38
CA VAL A 174 -29.43 14.94 -20.33
C VAL A 174 -28.18 14.36 -20.97
N ALA A 175 -27.03 14.84 -20.54
CA ALA A 175 -25.78 14.14 -20.82
C ALA A 175 -25.82 12.84 -20.01
N LYS A 176 -25.73 11.72 -20.71
CA LYS A 176 -25.51 10.45 -20.02
C LYS A 176 -24.14 10.52 -19.39
N GLN A 177 -24.14 10.68 -18.09
CA GLN A 177 -22.89 10.61 -17.36
C GLN A 177 -22.21 9.29 -17.74
N PRO A 178 -20.94 9.30 -18.14
CA PRO A 178 -20.26 8.04 -18.44
C PRO A 178 -20.48 7.09 -17.29
N SER A 179 -20.88 5.88 -17.62
CA SER A 179 -21.07 4.85 -16.60
C SER A 179 -19.80 4.74 -15.77
N ILE A 180 -19.93 4.61 -14.47
CA ILE A 180 -18.80 4.26 -13.61
C ILE A 180 -18.15 3.03 -14.21
N ALA A 181 -16.83 3.05 -14.38
CA ALA A 181 -16.10 1.91 -14.89
C ALA A 181 -16.27 0.70 -13.99
N THR A 182 -16.48 -0.46 -14.58
CA THR A 182 -16.51 -1.75 -13.89
C THR A 182 -15.49 -2.68 -14.53
N ALA A 183 -15.23 -3.84 -13.94
CA ALA A 183 -14.37 -4.84 -14.55
C ALA A 183 -14.89 -5.32 -15.93
N ALA A 184 -16.20 -5.20 -16.20
CA ALA A 184 -16.85 -5.64 -17.44
C ALA A 184 -17.20 -4.52 -18.41
N ALA A 185 -17.10 -3.23 -18.01
CA ALA A 185 -17.53 -2.10 -18.82
C ALA A 185 -16.50 -0.97 -18.81
N ALA A 186 -16.20 -0.44 -19.99
CA ALA A 186 -15.36 0.72 -20.15
C ALA A 186 -16.10 1.98 -19.65
N GLY A 187 -15.44 2.78 -18.82
CA GLY A 187 -15.91 4.07 -18.34
C GLY A 187 -14.82 5.12 -18.43
N LEU A 188 -14.86 6.17 -17.56
CA LEU A 188 -13.81 7.19 -17.49
C LEU A 188 -12.44 6.61 -17.12
N VAL A 189 -12.43 5.52 -16.35
CA VAL A 189 -11.27 4.69 -16.10
C VAL A 189 -11.65 3.28 -16.48
N LYS A 190 -10.81 2.62 -17.28
CA LYS A 190 -10.98 1.21 -17.60
C LYS A 190 -10.17 0.38 -16.59
N PRO A 191 -10.80 -0.14 -15.54
CA PRO A 191 -10.12 -1.04 -14.63
C PRO A 191 -9.74 -2.31 -15.37
N ASP A 192 -8.55 -2.82 -15.11
CA ASP A 192 -8.07 -4.09 -15.67
C ASP A 192 -8.55 -5.30 -14.85
N GLY A 193 -9.20 -5.06 -13.72
CA GLY A 193 -9.67 -6.11 -12.80
C GLY A 193 -8.56 -6.80 -12.01
N THR A 194 -7.31 -6.46 -12.25
CA THR A 194 -6.14 -7.06 -11.60
C THR A 194 -5.33 -6.06 -10.79
N THR A 195 -5.11 -4.87 -11.32
CA THR A 195 -4.37 -3.80 -10.63
C THR A 195 -5.27 -2.66 -10.17
N LEU A 196 -6.40 -2.48 -10.83
CA LEU A 196 -7.39 -1.46 -10.50
C LEU A 196 -8.79 -2.05 -10.58
N SER A 197 -9.57 -1.92 -9.53
CA SER A 197 -11.00 -2.26 -9.48
C SER A 197 -11.85 -1.06 -9.14
N VAL A 198 -13.14 -1.16 -9.46
CA VAL A 198 -14.16 -0.21 -9.03
C VAL A 198 -15.13 -0.93 -8.13
N GLU A 199 -15.34 -0.42 -6.94
CA GLU A 199 -16.34 -0.94 -6.01
C GLU A 199 -17.76 -0.54 -6.46
N SER A 200 -18.78 -1.18 -5.89
CA SER A 200 -20.18 -0.94 -6.27
C SER A 200 -20.66 0.51 -6.01
N ASP A 201 -19.97 1.24 -5.15
CA ASP A 201 -20.20 2.66 -4.86
C ASP A 201 -19.46 3.61 -5.81
N GLY A 202 -18.69 3.07 -6.77
CA GLY A 202 -17.87 3.84 -7.69
C GLY A 202 -16.47 4.17 -7.21
N THR A 203 -16.10 3.71 -6.03
CA THR A 203 -14.74 3.92 -5.49
C THR A 203 -13.72 3.12 -6.30
N LEU A 204 -12.70 3.80 -6.78
CA LEU A 204 -11.55 3.17 -7.42
C LEU A 204 -10.65 2.56 -6.34
N LYS A 205 -10.44 1.26 -6.43
CA LYS A 205 -9.53 0.52 -5.56
C LYS A 205 -8.34 0.01 -6.34
N VAL A 206 -7.15 0.39 -5.92
CA VAL A 206 -5.92 -0.23 -6.41
C VAL A 206 -5.80 -1.60 -5.74
N ILE A 207 -5.87 -2.66 -6.55
CA ILE A 207 -5.63 -4.02 -6.12
C ILE A 207 -4.12 -4.25 -6.21
N GLY A 208 -3.46 -4.25 -5.07
CA GLY A 208 -2.00 -4.30 -5.02
C GLY A 208 -1.41 -2.90 -4.90
N GLY A 209 -0.90 -2.59 -3.74
CA GLY A 209 -0.43 -1.26 -3.35
C GLY A 209 0.59 -0.66 -4.30
N GLY A 210 0.34 0.60 -4.60
CA GLY A 210 1.31 1.61 -5.03
C GLY A 210 2.42 1.20 -5.99
N GLY A 211 2.25 1.50 -7.27
CA GLY A 211 3.36 1.57 -8.20
C GLY A 211 3.67 0.30 -8.98
N GLY A 212 2.74 -0.18 -9.82
CA GLY A 212 3.11 -0.99 -11.01
C GLY A 212 3.78 -2.36 -10.79
N LEU A 213 3.95 -2.79 -9.56
CA LEU A 213 4.40 -4.13 -9.26
C LEU A 213 3.15 -5.00 -9.02
N SER A 214 2.90 -5.97 -9.86
CA SER A 214 2.03 -7.08 -9.49
C SER A 214 2.72 -7.78 -8.32
N VAL A 215 2.21 -7.56 -7.11
CA VAL A 215 2.68 -8.32 -5.96
C VAL A 215 2.10 -9.71 -6.13
N GLU A 216 2.95 -10.70 -6.31
CA GLU A 216 2.52 -12.07 -6.22
C GLU A 216 1.87 -12.30 -4.85
N ASN A 217 0.70 -12.93 -4.84
CA ASN A 217 0.00 -13.23 -3.59
C ASN A 217 0.66 -14.46 -2.93
N ASN A 218 1.80 -14.22 -2.31
CA ASN A 218 2.52 -15.23 -1.53
C ASN A 218 3.32 -14.58 -0.40
N ALA A 219 3.75 -15.38 0.56
CA ALA A 219 4.49 -14.90 1.73
C ALA A 219 5.76 -14.11 1.36
N GLY A 220 6.49 -14.50 0.31
CA GLY A 220 7.71 -13.83 -0.11
C GLY A 220 7.46 -12.37 -0.51
N ALA A 221 6.45 -12.15 -1.34
CA ALA A 221 6.07 -10.82 -1.80
C ALA A 221 5.52 -9.96 -0.65
N HIS A 222 4.66 -10.55 0.20
CA HIS A 222 4.07 -9.83 1.33
C HIS A 222 5.09 -9.51 2.43
N ASN A 223 6.12 -10.37 2.63
CA ASN A 223 7.25 -10.09 3.52
C ASN A 223 8.15 -8.96 3.00
N ALA A 224 8.11 -8.65 1.71
CA ALA A 224 8.94 -7.61 1.10
C ALA A 224 8.34 -6.20 1.17
N ILE A 225 7.12 -6.04 1.70
CA ILE A 225 6.40 -4.76 1.70
C ILE A 225 5.97 -4.38 3.11
N TYR A 226 6.44 -3.23 3.60
CA TYR A 226 5.92 -2.60 4.81
C TYR A 226 4.80 -1.63 4.47
N ARG A 227 3.65 -1.76 5.14
CA ARG A 227 2.49 -0.86 4.93
C ARG A 227 2.05 -0.14 6.22
N GLY A 228 1.84 -0.88 7.30
CA GLY A 228 1.44 -0.30 8.60
C GLY A 228 -0.02 0.18 8.66
N LYS A 229 -0.91 -0.43 7.90
CA LYS A 229 -2.34 -0.11 7.86
C LYS A 229 -3.07 -0.63 9.10
N TYR A 230 -4.02 0.16 9.62
CA TYR A 230 -4.96 -0.31 10.63
C TYR A 230 -5.99 -1.24 9.98
N LEU A 231 -6.11 -2.46 10.51
CA LEU A 231 -6.97 -3.53 9.98
C LEU A 231 -8.30 -3.67 10.74
N GLY A 232 -8.52 -2.86 11.77
CA GLY A 232 -9.73 -2.92 12.59
C GLY A 232 -9.47 -3.52 13.97
N ASN A 233 -10.56 -3.89 14.62
CA ASN A 233 -10.56 -4.46 15.98
C ASN A 233 -10.96 -5.94 16.03
N THR A 234 -10.97 -6.60 14.88
CA THR A 234 -11.37 -8.00 14.74
C THR A 234 -10.58 -8.67 13.62
N TYR A 235 -10.11 -9.89 13.85
CA TYR A 235 -9.56 -10.78 12.82
C TYR A 235 -10.70 -11.38 12.05
N THR A 236 -10.96 -10.85 10.85
CA THR A 236 -12.17 -11.16 10.06
C THR A 236 -12.05 -12.49 9.31
N ALA A 237 -13.20 -13.09 8.97
CA ALA A 237 -13.23 -14.33 8.18
C ALA A 237 -12.52 -14.21 6.82
N ALA A 238 -12.56 -13.02 6.19
CA ALA A 238 -11.83 -12.78 4.94
C ALA A 238 -10.31 -12.82 5.14
N GLN A 239 -9.81 -12.23 6.23
CA GLN A 239 -8.39 -12.27 6.59
C GLN A 239 -7.95 -13.69 6.96
N GLN A 240 -8.78 -14.44 7.70
CA GLN A 240 -8.55 -15.86 8.02
C GLN A 240 -8.41 -16.69 6.74
N ALA A 241 -9.32 -16.51 5.80
CA ALA A 241 -9.29 -17.20 4.51
C ALA A 241 -8.02 -16.85 3.70
N ALA A 242 -7.62 -15.58 3.68
CA ALA A 242 -6.41 -15.13 2.99
C ALA A 242 -5.13 -15.74 3.59
N VAL A 243 -5.06 -15.84 4.92
CA VAL A 243 -3.94 -16.50 5.61
C VAL A 243 -3.94 -17.99 5.34
N ALA A 244 -5.08 -18.66 5.49
CA ALA A 244 -5.20 -20.10 5.26
C ALA A 244 -4.86 -20.51 3.82
N ALA A 245 -5.19 -19.65 2.85
CA ALA A 245 -4.86 -19.86 1.44
C ALA A 245 -3.38 -19.58 1.10
N GLY A 246 -2.63 -18.93 1.99
CA GLY A 246 -1.26 -18.48 1.72
C GLY A 246 -1.17 -17.33 0.71
N THR A 247 -2.29 -16.69 0.40
CA THR A 247 -2.36 -15.53 -0.50
C THR A 247 -2.11 -14.22 0.22
N PHE A 248 -2.48 -14.17 1.50
CA PHE A 248 -2.32 -13.00 2.38
C PHE A 248 -2.95 -11.71 1.83
N ASP A 249 -4.04 -11.86 1.07
CA ASP A 249 -4.71 -10.75 0.40
C ASP A 249 -4.97 -9.58 1.35
N ASP A 250 -4.51 -8.38 0.96
CA ASP A 250 -4.58 -7.13 1.72
C ASP A 250 -4.01 -7.20 3.14
N LEU A 251 -2.99 -8.06 3.36
CA LEU A 251 -2.21 -8.14 4.59
C LEU A 251 -0.73 -7.92 4.27
N PHE A 252 -0.06 -6.99 4.95
CA PHE A 252 1.34 -6.65 4.71
C PHE A 252 2.09 -6.45 6.02
N ILE A 253 3.41 -6.48 5.96
CA ILE A 253 4.23 -6.24 7.15
C ILE A 253 3.88 -4.89 7.77
N GLY A 254 3.74 -4.89 9.08
CA GLY A 254 3.44 -3.71 9.86
C GLY A 254 1.95 -3.35 9.97
N ASP A 255 1.07 -3.98 9.19
CA ASP A 255 -0.36 -3.85 9.39
C ASP A 255 -0.76 -4.35 10.76
N TYR A 256 -1.78 -3.75 11.36
CA TYR A 256 -2.10 -4.05 12.75
C TYR A 256 -3.59 -3.99 13.08
N TRP A 257 -3.96 -4.78 14.04
CA TRP A 257 -5.26 -4.72 14.72
C TRP A 257 -5.10 -4.08 16.09
N THR A 258 -6.16 -3.44 16.57
CA THR A 258 -6.28 -3.06 17.99
C THR A 258 -7.39 -3.91 18.60
N ILE A 259 -7.03 -5.00 19.26
CA ILE A 259 -7.97 -5.95 19.87
C ILE A 259 -7.75 -5.96 21.39
N GLY A 260 -8.82 -5.76 22.16
CA GLY A 260 -8.70 -5.71 23.61
C GLY A 260 -7.78 -4.61 24.16
N GLY A 261 -7.60 -3.51 23.39
CA GLY A 261 -6.69 -2.42 23.75
C GLY A 261 -5.21 -2.68 23.42
N VAL A 262 -4.89 -3.81 22.79
CA VAL A 262 -3.53 -4.17 22.37
C VAL A 262 -3.41 -4.01 20.86
N ASN A 263 -2.35 -3.34 20.41
CA ASN A 263 -1.98 -3.29 19.02
C ASN A 263 -1.17 -4.53 18.66
N TYR A 264 -1.71 -5.40 17.82
CA TYR A 264 -1.07 -6.58 17.28
C TYR A 264 -0.63 -6.30 15.85
N ARG A 265 0.66 -6.39 15.59
CA ARG A 265 1.26 -6.03 14.32
C ARG A 265 1.81 -7.25 13.58
N ILE A 266 1.53 -7.34 12.27
CA ILE A 266 2.08 -8.40 11.43
C ILE A 266 3.60 -8.21 11.33
N ALA A 267 4.32 -9.23 11.76
CA ALA A 267 5.78 -9.23 11.81
C ALA A 267 6.43 -10.07 10.71
N GLY A 268 5.73 -11.07 10.19
CA GLY A 268 6.20 -11.95 9.11
C GLY A 268 5.12 -12.89 8.65
N PHE A 269 5.27 -13.42 7.45
CA PHE A 269 4.40 -14.44 6.86
C PHE A 269 5.20 -15.73 6.64
N ASP A 270 4.58 -16.87 6.91
CA ASP A 270 5.11 -18.22 6.69
C ASP A 270 6.49 -18.48 7.33
N TYR A 271 6.75 -17.86 8.47
CA TYR A 271 8.04 -17.93 9.13
C TYR A 271 8.46 -19.36 9.49
N TYR A 272 7.50 -20.19 9.87
CA TYR A 272 7.71 -21.59 10.21
C TYR A 272 7.37 -22.57 9.10
N LEU A 273 6.88 -22.13 7.95
CA LEU A 273 6.44 -23.00 6.87
C LEU A 273 7.60 -23.89 6.38
N ASN A 274 7.31 -25.18 6.20
CA ASN A 274 8.26 -26.20 5.81
C ASN A 274 9.43 -26.44 6.79
N ASN A 275 9.26 -26.07 8.05
CA ASN A 275 10.29 -26.22 9.07
C ASN A 275 9.80 -27.11 10.22
N GLY A 276 10.76 -27.64 10.98
CA GLY A 276 10.54 -28.57 12.07
C GLY A 276 11.00 -29.99 11.78
N ASP A 277 11.08 -30.83 12.81
CA ASP A 277 11.24 -32.28 12.65
C ASP A 277 10.00 -32.93 12.02
N THR A 278 8.85 -32.32 12.29
CA THR A 278 7.63 -32.46 11.52
C THR A 278 7.38 -31.11 10.85
N ALA A 279 7.43 -31.08 9.54
CA ALA A 279 7.34 -29.86 8.77
C ALA A 279 5.97 -29.18 8.97
N CYS A 280 5.98 -27.89 9.29
CA CYS A 280 4.78 -27.06 9.32
C CYS A 280 4.26 -26.89 7.88
N ALA A 281 3.08 -27.40 7.58
CA ALA A 281 2.44 -27.29 6.26
C ALA A 281 1.37 -26.19 6.22
N THR A 282 1.11 -25.52 7.33
CA THR A 282 0.03 -24.54 7.47
C THR A 282 0.56 -23.13 7.22
N HIS A 283 -0.08 -22.41 6.29
CA HIS A 283 0.18 -21.00 6.08
C HIS A 283 -0.20 -20.20 7.32
N HIS A 284 0.61 -19.19 7.64
CA HIS A 284 0.42 -18.41 8.85
C HIS A 284 1.12 -17.05 8.76
N MET A 285 0.74 -16.18 9.66
CA MET A 285 1.45 -14.94 9.94
C MET A 285 2.00 -14.95 11.37
N ILE A 286 3.09 -14.26 11.58
CA ILE A 286 3.59 -13.93 12.94
C ILE A 286 3.07 -12.57 13.30
N VAL A 287 2.42 -12.49 14.45
CA VAL A 287 1.92 -11.22 15.01
C VAL A 287 2.66 -10.94 16.31
N VAL A 288 3.04 -9.68 16.51
CA VAL A 288 3.68 -9.22 17.75
C VAL A 288 2.92 -8.03 18.33
N PRO A 289 2.75 -7.93 19.65
CA PRO A 289 2.19 -6.72 20.26
C PRO A 289 3.20 -5.57 20.16
N ASP A 290 2.71 -4.33 19.98
CA ASP A 290 3.58 -3.14 19.91
C ASP A 290 4.34 -2.91 21.23
N THR A 291 3.70 -3.21 22.35
CA THR A 291 4.26 -3.10 23.71
C THR A 291 4.20 -4.44 24.44
N GLN A 292 4.89 -4.54 25.56
CA GLN A 292 4.76 -5.71 26.45
C GLN A 292 3.31 -5.87 26.93
N LEU A 293 2.84 -7.10 27.02
CA LEU A 293 1.50 -7.40 27.53
C LEU A 293 1.44 -7.29 29.06
N TYR A 294 2.49 -7.71 29.73
CA TYR A 294 2.69 -7.67 31.19
C TYR A 294 4.16 -7.91 31.50
N THR A 295 4.53 -7.94 32.79
CA THR A 295 5.86 -8.28 33.23
C THR A 295 5.88 -9.64 33.96
N HIS A 296 6.94 -10.42 33.78
CA HIS A 296 7.12 -11.68 34.45
C HIS A 296 8.62 -12.01 34.58
N VAL A 297 8.97 -12.87 35.52
CA VAL A 297 10.33 -13.40 35.65
C VAL A 297 10.57 -14.58 34.72
N MET A 298 11.80 -14.81 34.30
CA MET A 298 12.13 -16.03 33.56
C MET A 298 12.13 -17.26 34.50
N ASN A 299 12.68 -17.13 35.71
CA ASN A 299 12.65 -18.13 36.76
C ASN A 299 12.53 -17.45 38.12
N ASP A 300 12.22 -18.20 39.18
CA ASP A 300 12.12 -17.66 40.55
C ASP A 300 13.47 -17.25 41.13
N THR A 301 14.54 -17.80 40.58
CA THR A 301 15.93 -17.55 41.01
C THR A 301 16.79 -17.28 39.77
N ASN A 302 18.03 -16.79 40.00
CA ASN A 302 18.97 -16.50 38.92
C ASN A 302 19.65 -17.78 38.40
N VAL A 303 18.85 -18.70 37.88
CA VAL A 303 19.30 -19.95 37.25
C VAL A 303 18.61 -20.13 35.90
N THR A 304 19.31 -20.78 35.00
CA THR A 304 18.80 -21.08 33.62
C THR A 304 18.81 -22.59 33.37
N GLU A 305 18.87 -23.40 34.42
CA GLU A 305 18.81 -24.86 34.30
C GLU A 305 17.53 -25.28 33.56
N GLY A 306 17.63 -26.23 32.63
CA GLY A 306 16.54 -26.63 31.76
C GLY A 306 16.29 -25.69 30.58
N GLY A 307 17.07 -24.62 30.47
CA GLY A 307 16.98 -23.66 29.37
C GLY A 307 15.66 -22.89 29.32
N TYR A 308 15.32 -22.36 28.16
CA TYR A 308 14.04 -21.69 27.97
C TYR A 308 12.85 -22.63 28.11
N TYR A 309 12.99 -23.86 27.60
CA TYR A 309 11.93 -24.87 27.69
C TYR A 309 11.49 -25.15 29.12
N GLY A 310 12.43 -25.33 30.02
CA GLY A 310 12.17 -25.59 31.45
C GLY A 310 11.90 -24.34 32.29
N SER A 311 11.98 -23.15 31.73
CA SER A 311 11.80 -21.91 32.46
C SER A 311 10.37 -21.75 32.99
N LYS A 312 10.25 -21.07 34.15
CA LYS A 312 8.94 -20.66 34.70
C LYS A 312 8.16 -19.77 33.69
N MET A 313 8.87 -18.92 32.96
CA MET A 313 8.28 -18.11 31.91
C MET A 313 7.51 -18.99 30.91
N ARG A 314 8.14 -20.01 30.34
CA ARG A 314 7.50 -20.87 29.34
C ARG A 314 6.45 -21.80 29.94
N THR A 315 6.70 -22.36 31.08
CA THR A 315 5.80 -23.36 31.69
C THR A 315 4.54 -22.77 32.32
N SER A 316 4.57 -21.50 32.73
CA SER A 316 3.42 -20.82 33.34
C SER A 316 3.31 -19.33 33.00
N GLY A 317 4.44 -18.64 32.89
CA GLY A 317 4.47 -17.20 32.66
C GLY A 317 3.78 -16.77 31.35
N LEU A 318 3.84 -17.59 30.27
CA LEU A 318 3.19 -17.32 29.00
C LEU A 318 1.69 -17.66 28.96
N ASN A 319 1.12 -18.27 30.00
CA ASN A 319 -0.30 -18.63 29.97
C ASN A 319 -1.22 -17.42 29.75
N GLN A 320 -0.91 -16.29 30.38
CA GLN A 320 -1.68 -15.06 30.16
C GLN A 320 -1.55 -14.57 28.71
N ALA A 321 -0.37 -14.59 28.12
CA ALA A 321 -0.14 -14.21 26.73
C ALA A 321 -0.88 -15.13 25.77
N LYS A 322 -0.89 -16.44 26.03
CA LYS A 322 -1.65 -17.44 25.25
C LYS A 322 -3.14 -17.15 25.30
N THR A 323 -3.71 -16.99 26.48
CA THR A 323 -5.14 -16.64 26.63
C THR A 323 -5.49 -15.33 25.94
N THR A 324 -4.61 -14.31 26.04
CA THR A 324 -4.82 -13.03 25.38
C THR A 324 -4.79 -13.18 23.84
N ALA A 325 -3.86 -13.96 23.31
CA ALA A 325 -3.77 -14.26 21.87
C ALA A 325 -4.98 -15.06 21.38
N GLU A 326 -5.41 -16.08 22.11
CA GLU A 326 -6.61 -16.88 21.82
C GLU A 326 -7.88 -16.04 21.83
N SER A 327 -7.98 -15.09 22.76
CA SER A 327 -9.10 -14.14 22.83
C SER A 327 -9.10 -13.17 21.65
N ALA A 328 -7.92 -12.78 21.15
CA ALA A 328 -7.78 -11.83 20.08
C ALA A 328 -8.01 -12.45 18.68
N PHE A 329 -7.47 -13.63 18.45
CA PHE A 329 -7.45 -14.25 17.12
C PHE A 329 -8.31 -15.53 17.01
N GLY A 330 -8.80 -16.04 18.13
CA GLY A 330 -9.48 -17.33 18.22
C GLY A 330 -8.50 -18.47 18.51
N ALA A 331 -8.84 -19.34 19.45
CA ALA A 331 -7.97 -20.44 19.87
C ALA A 331 -7.63 -21.41 18.70
N SER A 332 -8.55 -21.60 17.76
CA SER A 332 -8.35 -22.43 16.57
C SER A 332 -7.35 -21.85 15.56
N HIS A 333 -7.08 -20.55 15.64
CA HIS A 333 -6.16 -19.85 14.76
C HIS A 333 -4.75 -19.71 15.35
N ILE A 334 -4.53 -20.07 16.61
CA ILE A 334 -3.19 -20.09 17.18
C ILE A 334 -2.48 -21.34 16.68
N LEU A 335 -1.50 -21.14 15.81
CA LEU A 335 -0.79 -22.24 15.16
C LEU A 335 0.11 -22.97 16.15
N SER A 336 -0.04 -24.29 16.22
CA SER A 336 0.97 -25.17 16.82
C SER A 336 2.00 -25.56 15.76
N HIS A 337 3.27 -25.43 16.10
CA HIS A 337 4.39 -25.75 15.21
C HIS A 337 5.53 -26.36 15.99
N ARG A 338 6.50 -26.93 15.30
CA ARG A 338 7.67 -27.58 15.91
C ARG A 338 8.84 -26.60 15.95
N GLU A 339 9.41 -26.39 17.13
CA GLU A 339 10.66 -25.65 17.30
C GLU A 339 11.69 -26.47 18.05
N TYR A 340 12.95 -26.33 17.66
CA TYR A 340 14.08 -26.86 18.42
C TYR A 340 14.48 -25.83 19.47
N LEU A 341 14.22 -26.15 20.73
CA LEU A 341 14.58 -25.28 21.86
C LEU A 341 15.84 -25.83 22.53
N THR A 342 16.83 -24.97 22.62
CA THR A 342 18.12 -25.33 23.23
C THR A 342 18.01 -25.32 24.74
N ASN A 343 18.81 -26.21 25.37
CA ASN A 343 18.97 -26.26 26.81
C ASN A 343 19.83 -25.08 27.33
N ALA A 344 20.12 -25.06 28.59
CA ALA A 344 21.00 -24.08 29.19
C ALA A 344 22.38 -24.06 28.53
N VAL A 345 23.04 -22.90 28.60
CA VAL A 345 24.39 -22.73 28.06
C VAL A 345 25.43 -23.38 28.98
N SER A 346 26.29 -24.19 28.37
CA SER A 346 27.45 -24.76 29.02
C SER A 346 28.72 -24.37 28.24
N ASN A 347 29.70 -23.78 28.96
CA ASN A 347 30.97 -23.33 28.35
C ASN A 347 30.79 -22.45 27.08
N GLY A 348 29.82 -21.54 27.12
CA GLY A 348 29.52 -20.65 25.99
C GLY A 348 28.79 -21.29 24.82
N ARG A 349 28.29 -22.52 24.98
CA ARG A 349 27.55 -23.26 23.91
C ARG A 349 26.25 -23.83 24.48
N PRO A 350 25.21 -24.00 23.65
CA PRO A 350 24.04 -24.77 24.04
C PRO A 350 24.41 -26.19 24.44
N SER A 351 23.92 -26.66 25.58
CA SER A 351 24.22 -28.01 26.12
C SER A 351 23.37 -29.11 25.46
N GLY A 352 22.81 -28.87 24.30
CA GLY A 352 21.87 -29.71 23.57
C GLY A 352 20.51 -29.05 23.46
N GLY A 353 19.52 -29.80 23.04
CA GLY A 353 18.15 -29.34 22.88
C GLY A 353 17.24 -30.46 22.39
N SER A 354 15.99 -30.16 22.18
CA SER A 354 15.00 -31.06 21.63
C SER A 354 13.93 -30.32 20.86
N TRP A 355 13.18 -31.05 20.05
CA TRP A 355 12.01 -30.54 19.37
C TRP A 355 10.80 -30.54 20.29
N TYR A 356 10.09 -29.44 20.31
CA TYR A 356 8.90 -29.25 21.13
C TYR A 356 7.76 -28.65 20.32
N ASP A 357 6.52 -28.95 20.72
CA ASP A 357 5.35 -28.24 20.26
C ASP A 357 5.34 -26.84 20.88
N CYS A 358 5.24 -25.85 20.03
CA CYS A 358 5.25 -24.44 20.35
C CYS A 358 4.03 -23.75 19.80
N THR A 359 3.55 -22.73 20.48
CA THR A 359 2.45 -21.87 20.06
C THR A 359 2.88 -20.41 20.23
N VAL A 360 2.48 -19.76 21.30
CA VAL A 360 2.87 -18.39 21.66
C VAL A 360 4.16 -18.48 22.49
N GLU A 361 5.25 -17.96 21.94
CA GLU A 361 6.58 -18.08 22.56
C GLU A 361 7.28 -16.70 22.60
N LEU A 362 8.25 -16.53 23.50
CA LEU A 362 9.13 -15.37 23.43
C LEU A 362 9.96 -15.41 22.14
N MET A 363 10.26 -14.23 21.61
CA MET A 363 11.17 -14.09 20.47
C MET A 363 12.61 -14.42 20.84
N SER A 364 13.39 -14.86 19.86
CA SER A 364 14.84 -15.01 19.99
C SER A 364 15.56 -13.72 19.56
N GLU A 365 16.85 -13.58 19.91
CA GLU A 365 17.70 -12.49 19.40
C GLU A 365 17.70 -12.46 17.88
N ARG A 366 17.71 -13.61 17.20
CA ARG A 366 17.67 -13.67 15.73
C ARG A 366 16.38 -13.15 15.14
N MET A 367 15.25 -13.45 15.76
CA MET A 367 13.95 -12.92 15.31
C MET A 367 13.89 -11.40 15.40
N VAL A 368 14.60 -10.81 16.36
CA VAL A 368 14.58 -9.36 16.62
C VAL A 368 15.70 -8.63 15.87
N TYR A 369 16.92 -9.16 15.88
CA TYR A 369 18.11 -8.46 15.37
C TYR A 369 18.73 -9.08 14.12
N GLY A 370 18.19 -10.20 13.66
CA GLY A 370 18.74 -10.91 12.48
C GLY A 370 19.96 -11.78 12.79
N ASN A 371 20.53 -11.63 13.98
CA ASN A 371 21.70 -12.40 14.43
C ASN A 371 21.64 -12.62 15.95
N GLY A 372 22.35 -13.64 16.43
CA GLY A 372 22.65 -13.77 17.84
C GLY A 372 23.71 -12.74 18.25
N ILE A 373 23.43 -11.95 19.26
CA ILE A 373 24.34 -10.92 19.77
C ILE A 373 25.05 -11.43 21.02
N PHE A 374 24.29 -11.89 21.97
CA PHE A 374 24.80 -12.47 23.19
C PHE A 374 24.57 -13.99 23.26
N MET A 375 23.59 -14.51 22.53
CA MET A 375 23.37 -15.93 22.47
C MET A 375 24.63 -16.65 21.98
N PRO A 376 25.01 -17.77 22.58
CA PRO A 376 26.16 -18.53 22.12
C PRO A 376 25.96 -19.01 20.69
N VAL A 377 26.96 -18.82 19.86
CA VAL A 377 26.96 -19.35 18.49
C VAL A 377 27.21 -20.85 18.59
N SER A 378 26.27 -21.66 18.12
CA SER A 378 26.47 -23.10 17.97
C SER A 378 27.58 -23.33 16.91
N ASP A 379 28.47 -24.30 17.19
CA ASP A 379 29.40 -24.81 16.17
C ASP A 379 28.72 -25.70 15.10
N GLY A 380 27.39 -25.78 15.13
CA GLY A 380 26.57 -26.56 14.22
C GLY A 380 26.44 -28.05 14.58
N THR A 381 27.16 -28.54 15.60
CA THR A 381 27.13 -29.97 15.94
C THR A 381 25.93 -30.38 16.76
N ASN A 382 25.31 -29.44 17.50
CA ASN A 382 24.22 -29.70 18.44
C ASN A 382 22.87 -29.11 18.00
N VAL A 383 22.81 -28.45 16.85
CA VAL A 383 21.58 -27.84 16.34
C VAL A 383 21.24 -28.50 14.99
N PRO A 384 20.03 -29.06 14.83
CA PRO A 384 19.62 -29.68 13.56
C PRO A 384 19.70 -28.72 12.37
N SER A 385 20.03 -29.24 11.19
CA SER A 385 20.12 -28.45 9.97
C SER A 385 18.79 -27.83 9.53
N ASN A 386 17.68 -28.38 9.97
CA ASN A 386 16.31 -27.90 9.76
C ASN A 386 15.79 -26.99 10.90
N TYR A 387 16.68 -26.54 11.79
CA TYR A 387 16.34 -25.58 12.82
C TYR A 387 16.00 -24.22 12.22
N THR A 388 14.78 -23.80 12.44
CA THR A 388 14.17 -22.69 11.69
C THR A 388 14.49 -21.31 12.22
N VAL A 389 14.48 -21.19 13.53
CA VAL A 389 14.52 -19.90 14.24
C VAL A 389 15.79 -19.13 14.01
N SER A 390 16.80 -19.78 13.47
CA SER A 390 18.06 -19.14 13.13
C SER A 390 18.11 -18.59 11.70
N LYS A 391 17.02 -18.65 10.93
CA LYS A 391 17.08 -18.32 9.51
C LYS A 391 16.92 -16.85 9.18
N GLY A 392 16.35 -16.04 10.06
CA GLY A 392 16.21 -14.64 9.73
C GLY A 392 15.53 -13.79 10.79
N GLN A 393 15.71 -12.51 10.64
CA GLN A 393 14.99 -11.48 11.34
C GLN A 393 13.54 -11.46 10.89
N LEU A 394 12.61 -11.20 11.80
CA LEU A 394 11.24 -10.90 11.42
C LEU A 394 11.21 -9.63 10.55
N PRO A 395 10.60 -9.65 9.37
CA PRO A 395 10.57 -8.53 8.46
C PRO A 395 10.14 -7.21 9.10
N LEU A 396 9.23 -7.25 10.07
CA LEU A 396 8.82 -6.07 10.80
C LEU A 396 10.00 -5.30 11.41
N PHE A 397 10.90 -6.00 12.08
CA PHE A 397 12.05 -5.37 12.75
C PHE A 397 13.15 -4.94 11.77
N LEU A 398 13.17 -5.54 10.58
CA LEU A 398 14.03 -5.09 9.49
C LEU A 398 13.55 -3.72 8.95
N TYR A 399 12.23 -3.52 8.78
CA TYR A 399 11.66 -2.27 8.30
C TYR A 399 11.49 -1.20 9.39
N ARG A 400 11.21 -1.65 10.61
CA ARG A 400 10.84 -0.80 11.75
C ARG A 400 11.65 -1.18 12.99
N HIS A 401 12.97 -0.96 12.88
CA HIS A 401 13.87 -1.16 14.03
C HIS A 401 13.52 -0.28 15.25
N ASP A 402 12.83 0.83 15.03
CA ASP A 402 12.28 1.68 16.08
C ASP A 402 11.24 0.97 16.97
N LEU A 403 10.57 -0.06 16.44
CA LEU A 403 9.65 -0.90 17.21
C LEU A 403 10.38 -1.91 18.12
N ILE A 404 11.68 -2.08 17.99
CA ILE A 404 12.49 -2.85 18.93
C ILE A 404 12.63 -2.06 20.24
N GLY A 405 12.99 -0.79 20.12
CA GLY A 405 13.18 0.14 21.25
C GLY A 405 11.90 0.88 21.62
N ASN A 406 10.89 0.19 22.10
CA ASN A 406 9.59 0.75 22.50
C ASN A 406 9.59 1.43 23.89
N ARG A 407 10.76 1.80 24.42
CA ARG A 407 11.00 2.35 25.77
C ARG A 407 10.69 1.40 26.93
N GLU A 408 10.51 0.13 26.62
CA GLU A 408 10.27 -0.93 27.60
C GLU A 408 11.39 -1.95 27.56
N ASN A 409 11.58 -2.61 28.68
CA ASN A 409 12.51 -3.73 28.81
C ASN A 409 11.71 -5.03 28.65
N TRP A 410 12.11 -5.93 27.76
CA TRP A 410 11.35 -7.15 27.51
C TRP A 410 12.23 -8.36 27.20
N TRP A 411 11.74 -9.54 27.61
CA TRP A 411 12.46 -10.79 27.52
C TRP A 411 12.56 -11.35 26.11
N LEU A 412 13.73 -11.91 25.83
CA LEU A 412 13.96 -12.85 24.75
C LEU A 412 14.18 -14.25 25.35
N ARG A 413 14.08 -15.28 24.52
CA ARG A 413 14.15 -16.66 24.99
C ARG A 413 15.55 -17.25 25.07
N ASP A 414 16.56 -16.59 24.50
CA ASP A 414 17.90 -17.15 24.40
C ASP A 414 18.59 -17.17 25.78
N VAL A 415 19.19 -18.31 26.08
CA VAL A 415 19.99 -18.49 27.31
C VAL A 415 21.39 -17.98 27.03
N ILE A 416 21.88 -17.07 27.88
CA ILE A 416 23.18 -16.43 27.67
C ILE A 416 24.24 -17.06 28.63
N THR A 417 23.89 -17.24 29.88
CA THR A 417 24.76 -17.84 30.92
C THR A 417 23.93 -18.70 31.86
N ALA A 418 24.55 -19.31 32.83
CA ALA A 418 23.86 -20.07 33.89
C ALA A 418 22.87 -19.24 34.72
N ALA A 419 22.89 -17.90 34.62
CA ALA A 419 22.03 -17.01 35.40
C ALA A 419 21.22 -16.01 34.58
N HIS A 420 21.50 -15.90 33.27
CA HIS A 420 20.96 -14.82 32.43
C HIS A 420 20.26 -15.34 31.18
N PHE A 421 19.14 -14.69 30.84
CA PHE A 421 18.51 -14.77 29.55
C PHE A 421 18.74 -13.48 28.76
N ALA A 422 18.66 -13.58 27.43
CA ALA A 422 18.66 -12.44 26.53
C ALA A 422 17.45 -11.52 26.79
N PHE A 423 17.63 -10.27 26.47
CA PHE A 423 16.73 -9.21 26.88
C PHE A 423 16.88 -8.02 25.93
N VAL A 424 15.82 -7.35 25.61
CA VAL A 424 15.85 -6.07 24.93
C VAL A 424 15.69 -4.97 25.96
N ASN A 425 16.62 -4.03 25.98
CA ASN A 425 16.50 -2.90 26.91
C ASN A 425 15.57 -1.81 26.34
N ASN A 426 15.23 -0.84 27.17
CA ASN A 426 14.32 0.26 26.83
C ASN A 426 14.80 1.17 25.69
N TYR A 427 16.05 1.07 25.26
CA TYR A 427 16.60 1.75 24.09
C TYR A 427 16.57 0.90 22.81
N GLY A 428 16.16 -0.38 22.93
CA GLY A 428 16.15 -1.32 21.82
C GLY A 428 17.46 -2.07 21.61
N TYR A 429 18.44 -1.93 22.49
CA TYR A 429 19.67 -2.68 22.38
C TYR A 429 19.51 -4.09 22.95
N ALA A 430 20.15 -5.06 22.29
CA ALA A 430 20.33 -6.37 22.86
C ALA A 430 21.08 -6.26 24.19
N ASN A 431 20.63 -7.02 25.17
CA ASN A 431 21.19 -7.08 26.50
C ASN A 431 20.88 -8.47 27.11
N TYR A 432 21.30 -8.69 28.30
CA TYR A 432 20.94 -9.87 29.08
C TYR A 432 20.67 -9.47 30.54
N TYR A 433 19.83 -10.24 31.19
CA TYR A 433 19.44 -9.93 32.54
C TYR A 433 19.26 -11.21 33.39
N TYR A 434 19.30 -11.06 34.68
CA TYR A 434 19.13 -12.17 35.63
C TYR A 434 17.77 -12.82 35.49
N ALA A 435 17.73 -14.15 35.45
CA ALA A 435 16.51 -14.93 35.27
C ALA A 435 15.41 -14.65 36.30
N GLY A 436 15.79 -14.29 37.54
CA GLY A 436 14.85 -13.92 38.61
C GLY A 436 14.35 -12.48 38.57
N ALA A 437 14.83 -11.65 37.66
CA ALA A 437 14.36 -10.29 37.54
C ALA A 437 13.06 -10.23 36.73
N ALA A 438 12.21 -9.24 37.00
CA ALA A 438 11.01 -8.99 36.20
C ALA A 438 11.34 -8.24 34.88
N GLY A 439 10.82 -8.71 33.80
CA GLY A 439 10.90 -8.06 32.48
C GLY A 439 9.63 -8.26 31.70
N GLY A 440 9.44 -7.47 30.66
CA GLY A 440 8.25 -7.47 29.83
C GLY A 440 8.08 -8.77 29.03
N VAL A 441 6.85 -9.19 28.90
CA VAL A 441 6.45 -10.33 28.05
C VAL A 441 5.89 -9.78 26.76
N ARG A 442 6.65 -9.93 25.69
CA ARG A 442 6.32 -9.51 24.31
C ARG A 442 6.53 -10.70 23.38
N PRO A 443 5.51 -11.54 23.20
CA PRO A 443 5.66 -12.79 22.47
C PRO A 443 5.55 -12.61 20.95
N ALA A 444 6.05 -13.60 20.20
CA ALA A 444 5.62 -13.90 18.84
C ALA A 444 4.38 -14.80 18.89
N ILE A 445 3.37 -14.46 18.14
CA ILE A 445 2.08 -15.14 18.07
C ILE A 445 1.90 -15.64 16.64
N PRO A 446 2.06 -16.93 16.36
CA PRO A 446 1.77 -17.49 15.04
C PRO A 446 0.24 -17.68 14.90
N VAL A 447 -0.32 -17.09 13.84
CA VAL A 447 -1.77 -17.10 13.57
C VAL A 447 -2.00 -17.66 12.17
N SER A 448 -2.89 -18.65 12.05
CA SER A 448 -3.26 -19.30 10.80
C SER A 448 -4.74 -19.09 10.45
#